data_d3720cfce1060cde3b4379e6d86413fc
#
_entry.id   d3720cfce1060cde3b4379e6d86413fc
#
_cell.length_a   1.000
_cell.length_b   1.000
_cell.length_c   1.000
_cell.angle_alpha   90.00
_cell.angle_beta   90.00
_cell.angle_gamma   90.00
#
_symmetry.space_group_name_H-M   'P 1'
#
loop_
_entity.id
_entity.type
_entity.pdbx_description
1 polymer ?
#
loop_
_entity_poly.entity_id
_entity_poly.type
_entity_poly.pdbx_seq_one_letter_code
_entity_poly.pdbx_strand_id
1 'polypeptide(L)'
;KSVRWAVAYKPVAKRALTTVTAIEPQVGRTGVLTPVAHVEPVAVQGVVIQRVSLYNYDEIERLNIRPGDRVEVARAGDVIPKIMAVVCPSADPLPPLPTQCPVCSSDVIHDGAALRCPNVGCLAQLKARLTHYASRNALNIDGLGPAIIDQLVNTQLVHRLCDLYTVSVDQCMQLDKLGETSSRQLVAAIAATQTPTLGTFLYAMGLPGVGASVARQLAQHFQTLDALLATHAEALIELDGIGERLATAIVSQLPTLRQVSDELYTVGMRIQSPTASTPTPETPFTNKTVVITGTLTTLSRKDAEAMVLNLGGQIGQQVSKKTDIVVVGESAGSKAKKAANLQAAGVPIVIWDDAMFCQKLTR
;
A
#
# COMPACT_ATOMS: atom_id res chain seq x y z
N LYS A 1 -10.63 20.96 3.22
CA LYS A 1 -9.73 22.00 3.76
C LYS A 1 -10.03 22.16 5.24
N SER A 2 -9.00 22.24 6.09
CA SER A 2 -9.16 22.57 7.51
C SER A 2 -9.82 23.94 7.65
N VAL A 3 -10.62 24.13 8.70
CA VAL A 3 -11.19 25.44 9.03
C VAL A 3 -10.06 26.43 9.33
N ARG A 4 -10.13 27.67 8.81
CA ARG A 4 -9.05 28.66 8.91
C ARG A 4 -8.67 29.05 10.34
N TRP A 5 -9.57 28.85 11.30
CA TRP A 5 -9.36 29.17 12.74
C TRP A 5 -8.89 27.96 13.55
N ALA A 6 -8.84 26.75 12.95
CA ALA A 6 -8.37 25.55 13.65
C ALA A 6 -6.86 25.42 13.51
N VAL A 7 -6.19 25.28 14.64
CA VAL A 7 -4.76 24.99 14.73
C VAL A 7 -4.61 23.56 15.23
N ALA A 8 -3.79 22.77 14.52
CA ALA A 8 -3.45 21.44 15.00
C ALA A 8 -2.45 21.56 16.16
N TYR A 9 -2.89 21.23 17.37
CA TYR A 9 -1.98 21.09 18.50
C TYR A 9 -1.22 19.76 18.36
N LYS A 10 0.10 19.85 18.21
CA LYS A 10 0.99 18.69 18.19
C LYS A 10 1.80 18.72 19.50
N PRO A 11 1.52 17.82 20.45
CA PRO A 11 2.33 17.74 21.67
C PRO A 11 3.78 17.40 21.30
N VAL A 12 4.71 17.81 22.15
CA VAL A 12 6.11 17.45 21.98
C VAL A 12 6.25 15.94 22.06
N ALA A 13 6.82 15.34 21.02
CA ALA A 13 7.03 13.90 20.98
C ALA A 13 7.92 13.47 22.15
N LYS A 14 7.50 12.46 22.90
CA LYS A 14 8.34 11.83 23.93
C LYS A 14 9.56 11.22 23.24
N ARG A 15 10.72 11.46 23.82
CA ARG A 15 12.02 11.04 23.31
C ARG A 15 12.67 10.10 24.31
N ALA A 16 13.50 9.20 23.82
CA ALA A 16 14.33 8.35 24.67
C ALA A 16 15.74 8.23 24.06
N LEU A 17 16.71 7.98 24.92
CA LEU A 17 18.11 7.80 24.53
C LEU A 17 18.39 6.30 24.38
N THR A 18 19.10 5.95 23.32
CA THR A 18 19.57 4.59 23.06
C THR A 18 20.89 4.62 22.31
N THR A 19 21.54 3.47 22.13
CA THR A 19 22.80 3.32 21.40
C THR A 19 22.55 2.61 20.08
N VAL A 20 23.16 3.10 19.00
CA VAL A 20 23.15 2.43 17.70
C VAL A 20 24.11 1.24 17.75
N THR A 21 23.62 0.05 17.54
CA THR A 21 24.44 -1.18 17.56
C THR A 21 24.97 -1.55 16.17
N ALA A 22 24.19 -1.29 15.12
CA ALA A 22 24.58 -1.53 13.73
C ALA A 22 23.75 -0.65 12.78
N ILE A 23 24.26 -0.43 11.56
CA ILE A 23 23.51 0.17 10.46
C ILE A 23 23.60 -0.80 9.27
N GLU A 24 22.47 -1.37 8.85
CA GLU A 24 22.42 -2.40 7.82
C GLU A 24 21.52 -2.00 6.66
N PRO A 25 21.97 -2.23 5.40
CA PRO A 25 21.14 -2.01 4.22
C PRO A 25 20.04 -3.07 4.10
N GLN A 26 18.79 -2.64 3.99
CA GLN A 26 17.66 -3.48 3.64
C GLN A 26 17.28 -3.29 2.19
N VAL A 27 17.18 -4.40 1.43
CA VAL A 27 16.77 -4.37 0.01
C VAL A 27 15.26 -4.47 -0.10
N GLY A 28 14.63 -3.42 -0.61
CA GLY A 28 13.20 -3.36 -0.86
C GLY A 28 12.78 -4.06 -2.16
N ARG A 29 11.47 -4.18 -2.40
CA ARG A 29 10.90 -4.85 -3.58
C ARG A 29 11.32 -4.25 -4.93
N THR A 30 11.67 -2.98 -4.96
CA THR A 30 12.16 -2.27 -6.15
C THR A 30 13.69 -2.25 -6.25
N GLY A 31 14.38 -2.99 -5.39
CA GLY A 31 15.83 -3.01 -5.32
C GLY A 31 16.47 -1.87 -4.51
N VAL A 32 15.68 -0.90 -4.03
CA VAL A 32 16.21 0.21 -3.22
C VAL A 32 16.82 -0.32 -1.92
N LEU A 33 18.05 0.08 -1.64
CA LEU A 33 18.75 -0.20 -0.40
C LEU A 33 18.42 0.90 0.61
N THR A 34 17.66 0.54 1.64
CA THR A 34 17.29 1.45 2.73
C THR A 34 18.15 1.14 3.95
N PRO A 35 18.96 2.07 4.46
CA PRO A 35 19.73 1.85 5.68
C PRO A 35 18.78 1.81 6.89
N VAL A 36 18.98 0.82 7.74
CA VAL A 36 18.23 0.62 9.00
C VAL A 36 19.20 0.60 10.16
N ALA A 37 19.02 1.52 11.10
CA ALA A 37 19.75 1.50 12.35
C ALA A 37 19.13 0.46 13.29
N HIS A 38 19.92 -0.48 13.76
CA HIS A 38 19.64 -1.32 14.91
C HIS A 38 20.04 -0.56 16.17
N VAL A 39 19.20 -0.56 17.17
CA VAL A 39 19.46 0.15 18.41
C VAL A 39 19.22 -0.77 19.61
N GLU A 40 19.88 -0.50 20.72
CA GLU A 40 19.55 -1.15 21.98
C GLU A 40 18.05 -0.96 22.26
N PRO A 41 17.35 -2.01 22.76
CA PRO A 41 15.92 -1.94 22.97
C PRO A 41 15.56 -0.76 23.89
N VAL A 42 14.72 0.15 23.42
CA VAL A 42 14.31 1.34 24.18
C VAL A 42 12.79 1.52 24.12
N ALA A 43 12.19 1.77 25.25
CA ALA A 43 10.75 2.01 25.36
C ALA A 43 10.40 3.48 25.08
N VAL A 44 9.57 3.72 24.06
CA VAL A 44 9.03 5.04 23.73
C VAL A 44 7.51 4.94 23.63
N GLN A 45 6.79 5.62 24.51
CA GLN A 45 5.31 5.62 24.53
C GLN A 45 4.70 4.20 24.51
N GLY A 46 5.22 3.30 25.35
CA GLY A 46 4.69 1.94 25.49
C GLY A 46 5.08 0.96 24.39
N VAL A 47 5.91 1.37 23.43
CA VAL A 47 6.45 0.49 22.38
C VAL A 47 7.95 0.38 22.52
N VAL A 48 8.47 -0.86 22.45
CA VAL A 48 9.92 -1.12 22.44
C VAL A 48 10.43 -0.96 21.01
N ILE A 49 11.37 -0.04 20.82
CA ILE A 49 12.02 0.23 19.54
C ILE A 49 13.37 -0.47 19.53
N GLN A 50 13.65 -1.22 18.47
CA GLN A 50 14.91 -1.92 18.22
C GLN A 50 15.48 -1.61 16.83
N ARG A 51 14.64 -1.08 15.92
CA ARG A 51 15.02 -0.80 14.53
C ARG A 51 14.42 0.54 14.11
N VAL A 52 15.23 1.37 13.47
CA VAL A 52 14.82 2.69 12.97
C VAL A 52 15.29 2.86 11.53
N SER A 53 14.38 3.17 10.63
CA SER A 53 14.74 3.48 9.25
C SER A 53 15.49 4.82 9.19
N LEU A 54 16.59 4.83 8.43
CA LEU A 54 17.35 6.05 8.11
C LEU A 54 17.00 6.61 6.74
N TYR A 55 15.93 6.10 6.12
CA TYR A 55 15.36 6.51 4.82
C TYR A 55 16.30 6.30 3.62
N ASN A 56 17.45 6.98 3.60
CA ASN A 56 18.48 6.91 2.56
C ASN A 56 19.87 7.21 3.16
N TYR A 57 20.91 7.13 2.35
CA TYR A 57 22.27 7.36 2.81
C TYR A 57 22.60 8.82 3.06
N ASP A 58 21.93 9.76 2.38
CA ASP A 58 22.06 11.20 2.65
C ASP A 58 21.64 11.54 4.10
N GLU A 59 20.68 10.78 4.66
CA GLU A 59 20.26 10.97 6.06
C GLU A 59 21.33 10.50 7.06
N ILE A 60 22.12 9.46 6.69
CA ILE A 60 23.29 9.04 7.49
C ILE A 60 24.33 10.17 7.55
N GLU A 61 24.64 10.75 6.39
CA GLU A 61 25.57 11.88 6.29
C GLU A 61 25.04 13.11 7.04
N ARG A 62 23.76 13.46 6.84
CA ARG A 62 23.10 14.60 7.48
C ARG A 62 23.10 14.48 9.02
N LEU A 63 22.82 13.30 9.55
CA LEU A 63 22.84 13.03 10.98
C LEU A 63 24.26 12.80 11.51
N ASN A 64 25.22 12.54 10.62
CA ASN A 64 26.59 12.10 10.93
C ASN A 64 26.59 10.88 11.89
N ILE A 65 25.69 9.89 11.59
CA ILE A 65 25.37 8.77 12.47
C ILE A 65 26.18 7.52 12.10
N ARG A 66 26.65 6.81 13.14
CA ARG A 66 27.45 5.59 13.02
C ARG A 66 27.12 4.60 14.14
N PRO A 67 27.53 3.33 14.01
CA PRO A 67 27.50 2.39 15.13
C PRO A 67 28.25 2.93 16.35
N GLY A 68 27.77 2.63 17.54
CA GLY A 68 28.31 3.15 18.79
C GLY A 68 27.77 4.52 19.21
N ASP A 69 27.11 5.27 18.35
CA ASP A 69 26.53 6.56 18.69
C ASP A 69 25.38 6.43 19.69
N ARG A 70 25.36 7.33 20.65
CA ARG A 70 24.20 7.51 21.52
C ARG A 70 23.24 8.52 20.87
N VAL A 71 22.03 8.06 20.59
CA VAL A 71 21.04 8.80 19.79
C VAL A 71 19.75 9.04 20.55
N GLU A 72 19.07 10.12 20.19
CA GLU A 72 17.73 10.42 20.65
C GLU A 72 16.70 9.88 19.65
N VAL A 73 15.80 8.99 20.10
CA VAL A 73 14.75 8.37 19.29
C VAL A 73 13.39 8.90 19.74
N ALA A 74 12.54 9.24 18.78
CA ALA A 74 11.14 9.61 18.99
C ALA A 74 10.24 8.84 18.02
N ARG A 75 8.93 8.82 18.30
CA ARG A 75 7.93 8.32 17.35
C ARG A 75 7.29 9.50 16.61
N ALA A 76 7.56 9.61 15.31
CA ALA A 76 6.94 10.63 14.47
C ALA A 76 5.44 10.34 14.32
N GLY A 77 4.60 11.32 14.72
CA GLY A 77 3.14 11.16 14.71
C GLY A 77 2.63 10.00 15.56
N ASP A 78 3.36 9.63 16.62
CA ASP A 78 3.09 8.51 17.50
C ASP A 78 3.08 7.12 16.83
N VAL A 79 3.63 7.02 15.62
CA VAL A 79 3.60 5.78 14.81
C VAL A 79 5.00 5.32 14.43
N ILE A 80 5.79 6.15 13.74
CA ILE A 80 7.03 5.73 13.09
C ILE A 80 8.24 6.14 13.92
N PRO A 81 9.12 5.20 14.33
CA PRO A 81 10.38 5.52 15.00
C PRO A 81 11.29 6.36 14.09
N LYS A 82 11.88 7.40 14.63
CA LYS A 82 12.84 8.28 13.97
C LYS A 82 13.97 8.66 14.90
N ILE A 83 15.22 8.65 14.41
CA ILE A 83 16.35 9.25 15.09
C ILE A 83 16.28 10.76 14.89
N MET A 84 16.26 11.48 15.98
CA MET A 84 16.13 12.94 15.99
C MET A 84 17.48 13.63 15.95
N ALA A 85 18.44 13.11 16.72
CA ALA A 85 19.79 13.64 16.81
C ALA A 85 20.75 12.58 17.35
N VAL A 86 22.03 12.75 17.03
CA VAL A 86 23.16 12.11 17.72
C VAL A 86 23.52 12.99 18.93
N VAL A 87 23.50 12.40 20.11
CA VAL A 87 23.78 13.11 21.39
C VAL A 87 25.23 12.96 21.80
N CYS A 88 25.77 11.75 21.69
CA CYS A 88 27.20 11.47 21.95
C CYS A 88 27.72 10.65 20.74
N PRO A 89 28.55 11.28 19.91
CA PRO A 89 29.13 10.57 18.76
C PRO A 89 30.19 9.56 19.23
N SER A 90 30.23 8.42 18.57
CA SER A 90 31.29 7.42 18.65
C SER A 90 32.55 7.94 17.97
N ALA A 91 33.69 7.31 18.28
CA ALA A 91 34.96 7.58 17.61
C ALA A 91 35.09 6.80 16.27
N ASP A 92 34.15 5.89 15.97
CA ASP A 92 34.18 5.07 14.77
C ASP A 92 33.97 5.91 13.49
N PRO A 93 34.49 5.46 12.34
CA PRO A 93 34.23 6.13 11.07
C PRO A 93 32.76 5.98 10.66
N LEU A 94 32.30 6.88 9.79
CA LEU A 94 30.99 6.70 9.13
C LEU A 94 30.97 5.40 8.33
N PRO A 95 29.84 4.67 8.33
CA PRO A 95 29.69 3.49 7.52
C PRO A 95 29.88 3.84 6.03
N PRO A 96 30.69 3.07 5.28
CA PRO A 96 30.89 3.33 3.86
C PRO A 96 29.59 3.10 3.11
N LEU A 97 29.42 3.80 1.97
CA LEU A 97 28.34 3.51 1.04
C LEU A 97 28.49 2.09 0.50
N PRO A 98 27.44 1.27 0.50
CA PRO A 98 27.51 -0.04 -0.10
C PRO A 98 27.72 0.06 -1.62
N THR A 99 28.74 -0.59 -2.10
CA THR A 99 29.04 -0.71 -3.54
C THR A 99 28.37 -1.95 -4.15
N GLN A 100 28.02 -2.92 -3.32
CA GLN A 100 27.37 -4.16 -3.71
C GLN A 100 26.12 -4.44 -2.89
N CYS A 101 25.19 -5.17 -3.52
CA CYS A 101 23.99 -5.64 -2.85
C CYS A 101 24.35 -6.67 -1.76
N PRO A 102 23.87 -6.51 -0.52
CA PRO A 102 24.22 -7.41 0.58
C PRO A 102 23.67 -8.84 0.43
N VAL A 103 22.76 -9.07 -0.53
CA VAL A 103 22.11 -10.35 -0.72
C VAL A 103 22.57 -11.09 -1.97
N CYS A 104 22.78 -10.40 -3.08
CA CYS A 104 23.14 -11.03 -4.35
C CYS A 104 24.51 -10.57 -4.90
N SER A 105 25.23 -9.72 -4.17
CA SER A 105 26.56 -9.21 -4.51
C SER A 105 26.65 -8.47 -5.86
N SER A 106 25.53 -8.18 -6.52
CA SER A 106 25.54 -7.34 -7.72
C SER A 106 25.92 -5.91 -7.38
N ASP A 107 26.64 -5.24 -8.24
CA ASP A 107 26.98 -3.84 -8.06
C ASP A 107 25.72 -2.99 -7.97
N VAL A 108 25.71 -2.05 -7.02
CA VAL A 108 24.59 -1.13 -6.86
C VAL A 108 24.72 0.06 -7.79
N ILE A 109 23.60 0.62 -8.19
CA ILE A 109 23.53 1.84 -8.99
C ILE A 109 22.92 2.98 -8.19
N HIS A 110 23.32 4.21 -8.52
CA HIS A 110 22.70 5.41 -7.99
C HIS A 110 21.43 5.75 -8.79
N ASP A 111 20.31 5.95 -8.08
CA ASP A 111 19.04 6.37 -8.65
C ASP A 111 18.53 7.59 -7.83
N GLY A 112 19.01 8.76 -8.18
CA GLY A 112 18.85 9.98 -7.38
C GLY A 112 19.50 9.82 -6.00
N ALA A 113 18.75 10.08 -4.93
CA ALA A 113 19.20 9.91 -3.54
C ALA A 113 19.18 8.44 -3.06
N ALA A 114 18.77 7.50 -3.90
CA ALA A 114 18.68 6.10 -3.54
C ALA A 114 19.82 5.27 -4.15
N LEU A 115 20.31 4.29 -3.40
CA LEU A 115 21.11 3.20 -3.93
C LEU A 115 20.18 2.04 -4.29
N ARG A 116 20.41 1.40 -5.44
CA ARG A 116 19.54 0.35 -5.95
C ARG A 116 20.33 -0.87 -6.44
N CYS A 117 19.87 -2.05 -6.03
CA CYS A 117 20.28 -3.31 -6.65
C CYS A 117 19.55 -3.49 -7.99
N PRO A 118 20.24 -3.53 -9.14
CA PRO A 118 19.61 -3.68 -10.45
C PRO A 118 19.22 -5.13 -10.77
N ASN A 119 19.68 -6.10 -10.00
CA ASN A 119 19.44 -7.52 -10.26
C ASN A 119 18.00 -7.91 -9.96
N VAL A 120 17.18 -8.10 -10.99
CA VAL A 120 15.79 -8.54 -10.89
C VAL A 120 15.62 -9.94 -10.27
N GLY A 121 16.67 -10.78 -10.33
CA GLY A 121 16.74 -12.11 -9.71
C GLY A 121 17.19 -12.09 -8.25
N CYS A 122 17.41 -10.91 -7.65
CA CYS A 122 17.81 -10.81 -6.25
C CYS A 122 16.75 -11.42 -5.31
N LEU A 123 17.17 -12.38 -4.46
CA LEU A 123 16.25 -13.07 -3.54
C LEU A 123 15.57 -12.11 -2.56
N ALA A 124 16.24 -11.05 -2.13
CA ALA A 124 15.61 -10.04 -1.27
C ALA A 124 14.48 -9.31 -2.00
N GLN A 125 14.67 -8.95 -3.27
CA GLN A 125 13.62 -8.34 -4.08
C GLN A 125 12.46 -9.32 -4.32
N LEU A 126 12.75 -10.60 -4.57
CA LEU A 126 11.73 -11.64 -4.73
C LEU A 126 10.90 -11.76 -3.45
N LYS A 127 11.54 -11.92 -2.29
CA LYS A 127 10.85 -12.02 -0.99
C LYS A 127 9.98 -10.79 -0.72
N ALA A 128 10.49 -9.60 -0.99
CA ALA A 128 9.74 -8.36 -0.80
C ALA A 128 8.57 -8.21 -1.80
N ARG A 129 8.73 -8.65 -3.06
CA ARG A 129 7.64 -8.71 -4.06
C ARG A 129 6.56 -9.70 -3.65
N LEU A 130 6.93 -10.91 -3.21
CA LEU A 130 5.99 -11.91 -2.70
C LEU A 130 5.23 -11.41 -1.48
N THR A 131 5.90 -10.72 -0.54
CA THR A 131 5.27 -10.12 0.64
C THR A 131 4.26 -9.05 0.25
N HIS A 132 4.59 -8.21 -0.72
CA HIS A 132 3.65 -7.22 -1.23
C HIS A 132 2.47 -7.87 -1.95
N TYR A 133 2.73 -8.85 -2.81
CA TYR A 133 1.75 -9.62 -3.57
C TYR A 133 0.73 -10.31 -2.66
N ALA A 134 1.19 -10.91 -1.57
CA ALA A 134 0.36 -11.58 -0.58
C ALA A 134 -0.36 -10.64 0.40
N SER A 135 0.03 -9.36 0.44
CA SER A 135 -0.46 -8.42 1.45
C SER A 135 -1.98 -8.20 1.39
N ARG A 136 -2.56 -7.78 2.53
CA ARG A 136 -4.00 -7.55 2.69
C ARG A 136 -4.62 -6.61 1.66
N ASN A 137 -3.87 -5.62 1.20
CA ASN A 137 -4.36 -4.64 0.22
C ASN A 137 -4.12 -5.09 -1.24
N ALA A 138 -3.35 -6.16 -1.45
CA ALA A 138 -3.09 -6.78 -2.74
C ALA A 138 -3.99 -8.03 -2.91
N LEU A 139 -3.43 -9.21 -3.03
CA LEU A 139 -4.22 -10.45 -3.21
C LEU A 139 -4.75 -11.04 -1.90
N ASN A 140 -4.31 -10.53 -0.74
CA ASN A 140 -4.76 -10.95 0.59
C ASN A 140 -4.66 -12.47 0.80
N ILE A 141 -3.47 -13.04 0.55
CA ILE A 141 -3.23 -14.47 0.73
C ILE A 141 -3.04 -14.77 2.22
N ASP A 142 -4.07 -15.32 2.84
CA ASP A 142 -4.02 -15.64 4.25
C ASP A 142 -3.01 -16.77 4.53
N GLY A 143 -2.27 -16.64 5.63
CA GLY A 143 -1.20 -17.57 6.00
C GLY A 143 0.14 -17.36 5.26
N LEU A 144 0.20 -16.59 4.17
CA LEU A 144 1.44 -16.31 3.43
C LEU A 144 2.16 -15.07 3.97
N GLY A 145 2.64 -15.15 5.20
CA GLY A 145 3.42 -14.08 5.83
C GLY A 145 4.92 -14.09 5.47
N PRO A 146 5.67 -13.05 5.86
CA PRO A 146 7.10 -12.93 5.54
C PRO A 146 7.95 -14.15 5.96
N ALA A 147 7.63 -14.79 7.09
CA ALA A 147 8.37 -15.97 7.59
C ALA A 147 8.18 -17.19 6.67
N ILE A 148 6.97 -17.40 6.15
CA ILE A 148 6.69 -18.51 5.22
C ILE A 148 7.31 -18.20 3.84
N ILE A 149 7.19 -16.96 3.37
CA ILE A 149 7.84 -16.51 2.13
C ILE A 149 9.36 -16.72 2.20
N ASP A 150 9.96 -16.39 3.33
CA ASP A 150 11.40 -16.57 3.55
C ASP A 150 11.79 -18.05 3.41
N GLN A 151 11.03 -18.96 4.01
CA GLN A 151 11.26 -20.40 3.91
C GLN A 151 11.05 -20.90 2.47
N LEU A 152 9.94 -20.54 1.80
CA LEU A 152 9.65 -20.95 0.42
C LEU A 152 10.77 -20.58 -0.56
N VAL A 153 11.33 -19.37 -0.40
CA VAL A 153 12.42 -18.89 -1.26
C VAL A 153 13.76 -19.55 -0.89
N ASN A 154 14.05 -19.70 0.40
CA ASN A 154 15.31 -20.31 0.87
C ASN A 154 15.38 -21.81 0.55
N THR A 155 14.26 -22.52 0.59
CA THR A 155 14.15 -23.94 0.19
C THR A 155 14.05 -24.13 -1.32
N GLN A 156 14.14 -23.05 -2.09
CA GLN A 156 14.05 -23.06 -3.55
C GLN A 156 12.73 -23.59 -4.13
N LEU A 157 11.66 -23.59 -3.35
CA LEU A 157 10.33 -23.97 -3.81
C LEU A 157 9.69 -22.85 -4.66
N VAL A 158 10.09 -21.59 -4.44
CA VAL A 158 9.56 -20.42 -5.14
C VAL A 158 10.70 -19.55 -5.63
N HIS A 159 10.84 -19.41 -6.94
CA HIS A 159 11.82 -18.54 -7.64
C HIS A 159 11.13 -17.35 -8.34
N ARG A 160 9.83 -17.45 -8.62
CA ARG A 160 9.01 -16.46 -9.34
C ARG A 160 7.60 -16.42 -8.73
N LEU A 161 6.83 -15.39 -9.06
CA LEU A 161 5.45 -15.25 -8.55
C LEU A 161 4.56 -16.43 -8.95
N CYS A 162 4.70 -16.93 -10.18
CA CYS A 162 3.90 -18.04 -10.68
C CYS A 162 4.14 -19.35 -9.92
N ASP A 163 5.34 -19.55 -9.37
CA ASP A 163 5.68 -20.77 -8.65
C ASP A 163 4.83 -20.94 -7.36
N LEU A 164 4.30 -19.85 -6.80
CA LEU A 164 3.34 -19.92 -5.67
C LEU A 164 2.14 -20.83 -5.98
N TYR A 165 1.67 -20.83 -7.21
CA TYR A 165 0.47 -21.56 -7.63
C TYR A 165 0.74 -23.04 -7.91
N THR A 166 2.00 -23.47 -7.88
CA THR A 166 2.43 -24.86 -8.08
C THR A 166 2.87 -25.53 -6.80
N VAL A 167 2.96 -24.79 -5.67
CA VAL A 167 3.36 -25.35 -4.37
C VAL A 167 2.30 -26.33 -3.87
N SER A 168 2.73 -27.56 -3.53
CA SER A 168 1.85 -28.60 -3.01
C SER A 168 1.72 -28.56 -1.47
N VAL A 169 0.68 -29.22 -0.96
CA VAL A 169 0.47 -29.37 0.49
C VAL A 169 1.67 -30.08 1.13
N ASP A 170 2.18 -31.14 0.50
CA ASP A 170 3.32 -31.92 1.02
C ASP A 170 4.59 -31.08 1.11
N GLN A 171 4.83 -30.19 0.14
CA GLN A 171 5.94 -29.23 0.19
C GLN A 171 5.76 -28.21 1.31
N CYS A 172 4.55 -27.70 1.52
CA CYS A 172 4.27 -26.78 2.62
C CYS A 172 4.46 -27.44 4.00
N MET A 173 4.13 -28.74 4.14
CA MET A 173 4.33 -29.49 5.38
C MET A 173 5.80 -29.67 5.77
N GLN A 174 6.73 -29.47 4.85
CA GLN A 174 8.17 -29.51 5.13
C GLN A 174 8.70 -28.19 5.71
N LEU A 175 7.88 -27.13 5.69
CA LEU A 175 8.25 -25.82 6.24
C LEU A 175 7.99 -25.80 7.75
N ASP A 176 8.82 -25.04 8.47
CA ASP A 176 8.68 -24.87 9.90
C ASP A 176 7.32 -24.24 10.26
N LYS A 177 6.71 -24.77 11.32
CA LYS A 177 5.44 -24.30 11.88
C LYS A 177 4.21 -24.48 10.96
N LEU A 178 4.32 -25.25 9.88
CA LEU A 178 3.20 -25.64 9.05
C LEU A 178 2.89 -27.12 9.24
N GLY A 179 1.71 -27.41 9.76
CA GLY A 179 1.13 -28.76 9.81
C GLY A 179 0.19 -28.99 8.62
N GLU A 180 -0.39 -30.18 8.52
CA GLU A 180 -1.29 -30.55 7.41
C GLU A 180 -2.44 -29.57 7.22
N THR A 181 -3.15 -29.19 8.29
CA THR A 181 -4.30 -28.29 8.24
C THR A 181 -3.90 -26.90 7.73
N SER A 182 -2.83 -26.31 8.27
CA SER A 182 -2.35 -24.99 7.87
C SER A 182 -1.78 -25.00 6.45
N SER A 183 -1.12 -26.08 6.03
CA SER A 183 -0.63 -26.24 4.67
C SER A 183 -1.79 -26.33 3.66
N ARG A 184 -2.84 -27.09 3.95
CA ARG A 184 -4.06 -27.13 3.11
C ARG A 184 -4.75 -25.77 3.01
N GLN A 185 -4.86 -25.06 4.13
CA GLN A 185 -5.42 -23.70 4.16
C GLN A 185 -4.59 -22.72 3.32
N LEU A 186 -3.26 -22.76 3.45
CA LEU A 186 -2.37 -21.88 2.67
C LEU A 186 -2.49 -22.15 1.16
N VAL A 187 -2.43 -23.40 0.72
CA VAL A 187 -2.57 -23.77 -0.70
C VAL A 187 -3.95 -23.35 -1.23
N ALA A 188 -5.01 -23.57 -0.45
CA ALA A 188 -6.36 -23.11 -0.82
C ALA A 188 -6.46 -21.58 -0.91
N ALA A 189 -5.83 -20.85 0.03
CA ALA A 189 -5.79 -19.39 0.00
C ALA A 189 -5.03 -18.85 -1.22
N ILE A 190 -3.93 -19.48 -1.61
CA ILE A 190 -3.20 -19.14 -2.85
C ILE A 190 -4.10 -19.39 -4.07
N ALA A 191 -4.71 -20.57 -4.19
CA ALA A 191 -5.57 -20.92 -5.31
C ALA A 191 -6.77 -19.97 -5.46
N ALA A 192 -7.35 -19.51 -4.37
CA ALA A 192 -8.47 -18.56 -4.38
C ALA A 192 -8.11 -17.20 -5.02
N THR A 193 -6.83 -16.87 -5.15
CA THR A 193 -6.38 -15.60 -5.76
C THR A 193 -6.16 -15.67 -7.27
N GLN A 194 -6.47 -16.78 -7.92
CA GLN A 194 -6.28 -16.94 -9.38
C GLN A 194 -7.22 -16.08 -10.25
N THR A 195 -8.25 -15.48 -9.66
CA THR A 195 -9.22 -14.66 -10.41
C THR A 195 -9.32 -13.22 -9.86
N PRO A 196 -8.20 -12.47 -9.79
CA PRO A 196 -8.22 -11.10 -9.29
C PRO A 196 -8.87 -10.14 -10.28
N THR A 197 -9.43 -9.04 -9.77
CA THR A 197 -9.79 -7.91 -10.65
C THR A 197 -8.53 -7.23 -11.19
N LEU A 198 -8.60 -6.59 -12.35
CA LEU A 198 -7.46 -5.89 -12.94
C LEU A 198 -6.84 -4.87 -11.99
N GLY A 199 -7.65 -4.10 -11.24
CA GLY A 199 -7.13 -3.13 -10.28
C GLY A 199 -6.35 -3.77 -9.12
N THR A 200 -6.87 -4.88 -8.59
CA THR A 200 -6.18 -5.67 -7.55
C THR A 200 -4.88 -6.27 -8.09
N PHE A 201 -4.92 -6.82 -9.29
CA PHE A 201 -3.75 -7.39 -9.97
C PHE A 201 -2.65 -6.34 -10.17
N LEU A 202 -2.97 -5.18 -10.75
CA LEU A 202 -2.01 -4.10 -10.98
C LEU A 202 -1.36 -3.61 -9.68
N TYR A 203 -2.15 -3.49 -8.61
CA TYR A 203 -1.60 -3.13 -7.30
C TYR A 203 -0.68 -4.25 -6.76
N ALA A 204 -1.08 -5.51 -6.89
CA ALA A 204 -0.29 -6.66 -6.44
C ALA A 204 1.05 -6.80 -7.19
N MET A 205 1.11 -6.41 -8.46
CA MET A 205 2.37 -6.35 -9.22
C MET A 205 3.35 -5.32 -8.67
N GLY A 206 2.87 -4.34 -7.93
CA GLY A 206 3.71 -3.38 -7.23
C GLY A 206 4.53 -2.47 -8.14
N LEU A 207 3.96 -2.05 -9.24
CA LEU A 207 4.59 -1.11 -10.18
C LEU A 207 5.04 0.16 -9.46
N PRO A 208 6.24 0.70 -9.76
CA PRO A 208 6.75 1.91 -9.14
C PRO A 208 5.78 3.09 -9.27
N GLY A 209 5.46 3.73 -8.16
CA GLY A 209 4.53 4.87 -8.12
C GLY A 209 3.04 4.52 -8.26
N VAL A 210 2.69 3.26 -8.52
CA VAL A 210 1.31 2.81 -8.65
C VAL A 210 0.79 2.31 -7.31
N GLY A 211 0.06 3.17 -6.60
CA GLY A 211 -0.69 2.81 -5.39
C GLY A 211 -2.08 2.25 -5.72
N ALA A 212 -2.84 1.84 -4.70
CA ALA A 212 -4.18 1.24 -4.88
C ALA A 212 -5.16 2.17 -5.65
N SER A 213 -5.06 3.49 -5.46
CA SER A 213 -5.89 4.47 -6.18
C SER A 213 -5.57 4.50 -7.67
N VAL A 214 -4.27 4.62 -8.01
CA VAL A 214 -3.80 4.66 -9.40
C VAL A 214 -4.08 3.32 -10.09
N ALA A 215 -3.84 2.18 -9.42
CA ALA A 215 -4.14 0.86 -9.97
C ALA A 215 -5.62 0.70 -10.34
N ARG A 216 -6.53 1.19 -9.47
CA ARG A 216 -7.98 1.18 -9.74
C ARG A 216 -8.33 2.09 -10.92
N GLN A 217 -7.74 3.29 -10.97
CA GLN A 217 -7.96 4.25 -12.06
C GLN A 217 -7.51 3.68 -13.41
N LEU A 218 -6.31 3.08 -13.47
CA LEU A 218 -5.81 2.39 -14.66
C LEU A 218 -6.75 1.27 -15.09
N ALA A 219 -7.21 0.45 -14.14
CA ALA A 219 -8.15 -0.63 -14.44
C ALA A 219 -9.48 -0.11 -14.97
N GLN A 220 -10.01 0.98 -14.42
CA GLN A 220 -11.26 1.60 -14.88
C GLN A 220 -11.13 2.23 -16.27
N HIS A 221 -9.96 2.79 -16.60
CA HIS A 221 -9.74 3.41 -17.90
C HIS A 221 -9.49 2.38 -19.00
N PHE A 222 -8.55 1.45 -18.78
CA PHE A 222 -8.13 0.49 -19.80
C PHE A 222 -9.01 -0.76 -19.89
N GLN A 223 -9.79 -1.08 -18.84
CA GLN A 223 -10.72 -2.21 -18.77
C GLN A 223 -10.06 -3.60 -18.88
N THR A 224 -9.01 -3.77 -19.68
CA THR A 224 -8.28 -5.02 -19.86
C THR A 224 -6.77 -4.81 -19.65
N LEU A 225 -6.06 -5.89 -19.26
CA LEU A 225 -4.61 -5.84 -19.16
C LEU A 225 -3.95 -5.58 -20.52
N ASP A 226 -4.47 -6.20 -21.59
CA ASP A 226 -3.92 -6.04 -22.95
C ASP A 226 -4.01 -4.58 -23.43
N ALA A 227 -5.11 -3.88 -23.15
CA ALA A 227 -5.25 -2.47 -23.48
C ALA A 227 -4.21 -1.61 -22.73
N LEU A 228 -3.96 -1.90 -21.46
CA LEU A 228 -2.91 -1.24 -20.69
C LEU A 228 -1.52 -1.56 -21.24
N LEU A 229 -1.25 -2.82 -21.58
CA LEU A 229 0.05 -3.25 -22.12
C LEU A 229 0.36 -2.69 -23.50
N ALA A 230 -0.65 -2.23 -24.24
CA ALA A 230 -0.51 -1.58 -25.54
C ALA A 230 -0.43 -0.04 -25.44
N THR A 231 -0.51 0.53 -24.24
CA THR A 231 -0.56 1.99 -24.04
C THR A 231 0.83 2.64 -24.13
N HIS A 232 0.84 3.95 -24.23
CA HIS A 232 2.02 4.82 -24.26
C HIS A 232 1.88 5.97 -23.25
N ALA A 233 2.95 6.73 -23.04
CA ALA A 233 3.02 7.71 -21.95
C ALA A 233 1.98 8.82 -22.09
N GLU A 234 1.73 9.30 -23.30
CA GLU A 234 0.79 10.39 -23.60
C GLU A 234 -0.64 10.04 -23.14
N ALA A 235 -1.09 8.81 -23.41
CA ALA A 235 -2.42 8.36 -22.98
C ALA A 235 -2.54 8.25 -21.45
N LEU A 236 -1.44 7.97 -20.77
CA LEU A 236 -1.42 7.90 -19.30
C LEU A 236 -1.46 9.30 -18.65
N ILE A 237 -0.84 10.29 -19.29
CA ILE A 237 -0.80 11.68 -18.78
C ILE A 237 -2.19 12.34 -18.81
N GLU A 238 -3.09 11.90 -19.68
CA GLU A 238 -4.49 12.35 -19.71
C GLU A 238 -5.28 11.98 -18.45
N LEU A 239 -4.77 11.02 -17.66
CA LEU A 239 -5.43 10.58 -16.45
C LEU A 239 -5.09 11.50 -15.26
N ASP A 240 -6.12 11.88 -14.51
CA ASP A 240 -5.97 12.75 -13.32
C ASP A 240 -4.93 12.18 -12.33
N GLY A 241 -3.93 12.98 -11.97
CA GLY A 241 -2.91 12.61 -11.00
C GLY A 241 -1.77 11.74 -11.56
N ILE A 242 -1.73 11.48 -12.86
CA ILE A 242 -0.61 10.83 -13.55
C ILE A 242 0.16 11.88 -14.35
N GLY A 243 1.30 12.32 -13.82
CA GLY A 243 2.22 13.22 -14.54
C GLY A 243 3.24 12.45 -15.37
N GLU A 244 4.01 13.16 -16.18
CA GLU A 244 5.02 12.61 -17.10
C GLU A 244 5.96 11.59 -16.44
N ARG A 245 6.47 11.93 -15.24
CA ARG A 245 7.40 11.04 -14.51
C ARG A 245 6.76 9.69 -14.17
N LEU A 246 5.50 9.67 -13.72
CA LEU A 246 4.80 8.45 -13.38
C LEU A 246 4.41 7.68 -14.64
N ALA A 247 3.94 8.36 -15.70
CA ALA A 247 3.60 7.75 -16.97
C ALA A 247 4.83 7.03 -17.58
N THR A 248 5.97 7.69 -17.65
CA THR A 248 7.23 7.11 -18.13
C THR A 248 7.64 5.90 -17.28
N ALA A 249 7.52 5.99 -15.95
CA ALA A 249 7.84 4.89 -15.05
C ALA A 249 6.91 3.68 -15.26
N ILE A 250 5.62 3.90 -15.50
CA ILE A 250 4.65 2.82 -15.82
C ILE A 250 5.04 2.17 -17.15
N VAL A 251 5.21 2.96 -18.21
CA VAL A 251 5.51 2.44 -19.55
C VAL A 251 6.79 1.62 -19.56
N SER A 252 7.83 2.05 -18.84
CA SER A 252 9.09 1.30 -18.74
C SER A 252 8.92 -0.09 -18.10
N GLN A 253 7.86 -0.32 -17.33
CA GLN A 253 7.58 -1.60 -16.67
C GLN A 253 6.60 -2.51 -17.44
N LEU A 254 5.94 -2.00 -18.49
CA LEU A 254 4.96 -2.80 -19.25
C LEU A 254 5.54 -4.08 -19.86
N PRO A 255 6.78 -4.10 -20.41
CA PRO A 255 7.37 -5.34 -20.90
C PRO A 255 7.54 -6.41 -19.81
N THR A 256 8.02 -5.99 -18.62
CA THR A 256 8.16 -6.89 -17.47
C THR A 256 6.78 -7.35 -16.96
N LEU A 257 5.80 -6.45 -16.92
CA LEU A 257 4.43 -6.79 -16.52
C LEU A 257 3.81 -7.82 -17.47
N ARG A 258 4.02 -7.68 -18.78
CA ARG A 258 3.59 -8.65 -19.80
C ARG A 258 4.20 -10.03 -19.51
N GLN A 259 5.52 -10.11 -19.38
CA GLN A 259 6.20 -11.36 -19.12
C GLN A 259 5.66 -12.05 -17.86
N VAL A 260 5.53 -11.33 -16.74
CA VAL A 260 5.03 -11.89 -15.48
C VAL A 260 3.57 -12.32 -15.60
N SER A 261 2.74 -11.56 -16.31
CA SER A 261 1.33 -11.94 -16.53
C SER A 261 1.20 -13.18 -17.40
N ASP A 262 2.02 -13.32 -18.43
CA ASP A 262 2.04 -14.52 -19.30
C ASP A 262 2.43 -15.76 -18.48
N GLU A 263 3.45 -15.65 -17.62
CA GLU A 263 3.83 -16.72 -16.67
C GLU A 263 2.69 -17.09 -15.72
N LEU A 264 1.97 -16.10 -15.17
CA LEU A 264 0.84 -16.32 -14.29
C LEU A 264 -0.37 -16.95 -15.02
N TYR A 265 -0.60 -16.62 -16.29
CA TYR A 265 -1.62 -17.26 -17.11
C TYR A 265 -1.35 -18.75 -17.30
N THR A 266 -0.08 -19.18 -17.41
CA THR A 266 0.27 -20.61 -17.55
C THR A 266 -0.14 -21.44 -16.34
N VAL A 267 -0.18 -20.83 -15.14
CA VAL A 267 -0.60 -21.50 -13.90
C VAL A 267 -2.07 -21.28 -13.54
N GLY A 268 -2.87 -20.84 -14.51
CA GLY A 268 -4.33 -20.77 -14.39
C GLY A 268 -4.89 -19.43 -13.91
N MET A 269 -4.06 -18.40 -13.77
CA MET A 269 -4.58 -17.06 -13.44
C MET A 269 -5.50 -16.53 -14.53
N ARG A 270 -6.57 -15.85 -14.13
CA ARG A 270 -7.53 -15.19 -15.02
C ARG A 270 -7.87 -13.83 -14.46
N ILE A 271 -7.25 -12.78 -15.02
CA ILE A 271 -7.49 -11.41 -14.60
C ILE A 271 -8.85 -10.97 -15.08
N GLN A 272 -9.73 -10.65 -14.12
CA GLN A 272 -11.06 -10.15 -14.44
C GLN A 272 -10.97 -8.68 -14.83
N SER A 273 -11.53 -8.32 -15.98
CA SER A 273 -11.80 -6.91 -16.28
C SER A 273 -12.58 -6.32 -15.10
N PRO A 274 -12.34 -5.05 -14.73
CA PRO A 274 -13.29 -4.41 -13.84
C PRO A 274 -14.63 -4.62 -14.53
N THR A 275 -15.54 -5.35 -13.90
CA THR A 275 -16.87 -5.53 -14.44
C THR A 275 -17.31 -4.14 -14.87
N ALA A 276 -17.41 -3.91 -16.19
CA ALA A 276 -18.31 -2.90 -16.66
C ALA A 276 -19.54 -3.17 -15.81
N SER A 277 -19.82 -2.27 -14.88
CA SER A 277 -20.94 -2.45 -13.97
C SER A 277 -22.01 -3.10 -14.82
N THR A 278 -22.29 -4.40 -14.56
CA THR A 278 -23.57 -4.97 -15.01
C THR A 278 -24.53 -3.83 -14.84
N PRO A 279 -25.35 -3.41 -15.81
CA PRO A 279 -26.19 -2.25 -15.65
C PRO A 279 -26.81 -2.43 -14.27
N THR A 280 -26.25 -1.77 -13.29
CA THR A 280 -26.67 -1.88 -11.91
C THR A 280 -28.10 -1.42 -12.04
N PRO A 281 -29.10 -2.21 -11.64
CA PRO A 281 -30.49 -1.74 -11.72
C PRO A 281 -30.44 -0.33 -11.15
N GLU A 282 -30.93 0.68 -11.89
CA GLU A 282 -30.80 2.10 -11.54
C GLU A 282 -31.03 2.27 -10.05
N THR A 283 -29.92 2.29 -9.31
CA THR A 283 -29.99 2.49 -7.87
C THR A 283 -30.00 3.98 -7.61
N PRO A 284 -30.55 4.41 -6.49
CA PRO A 284 -30.51 5.82 -6.11
C PRO A 284 -29.09 6.42 -6.04
N PHE A 285 -28.05 5.57 -6.09
CA PHE A 285 -26.64 5.93 -5.99
C PHE A 285 -25.91 5.96 -7.33
N THR A 286 -26.48 5.39 -8.39
CA THR A 286 -25.82 5.29 -9.70
C THR A 286 -25.37 6.65 -10.20
N ASN A 287 -24.07 6.82 -10.45
CA ASN A 287 -23.43 8.08 -10.87
C ASN A 287 -23.60 9.26 -9.89
N LYS A 288 -23.94 9.01 -8.61
CA LYS A 288 -24.14 10.03 -7.59
C LYS A 288 -22.94 10.16 -6.67
N THR A 289 -22.54 11.40 -6.37
CA THR A 289 -21.53 11.68 -5.36
C THR A 289 -22.19 11.76 -3.98
N VAL A 290 -21.86 10.80 -3.10
CA VAL A 290 -22.42 10.66 -1.77
C VAL A 290 -21.41 11.10 -0.71
N VAL A 291 -21.82 11.94 0.22
CA VAL A 291 -20.99 12.35 1.38
C VAL A 291 -21.67 11.88 2.65
N ILE A 292 -20.98 11.06 3.45
CA ILE A 292 -21.48 10.57 4.75
C ILE A 292 -20.89 11.45 5.87
N THR A 293 -21.75 11.95 6.76
CA THR A 293 -21.37 12.80 7.91
C THR A 293 -22.10 12.39 9.18
N GLY A 294 -21.43 12.48 10.31
CA GLY A 294 -21.94 11.96 11.59
C GLY A 294 -21.67 10.47 11.77
N THR A 295 -22.21 9.91 12.87
CA THR A 295 -22.12 8.49 13.20
C THR A 295 -23.41 7.81 12.75
N LEU A 296 -23.29 6.78 11.91
CA LEU A 296 -24.43 5.93 11.54
C LEU A 296 -24.70 4.95 12.69
N THR A 297 -25.95 4.70 12.99
CA THR A 297 -26.37 3.83 14.09
C THR A 297 -26.42 2.35 13.67
N THR A 298 -26.64 2.09 12.39
CA THR A 298 -26.89 0.75 11.84
C THR A 298 -25.70 0.13 11.15
N LEU A 299 -24.78 0.93 10.62
CA LEU A 299 -23.63 0.47 9.81
C LEU A 299 -22.36 1.20 10.21
N SER A 300 -21.20 0.50 10.13
CA SER A 300 -19.93 1.21 10.20
C SER A 300 -19.79 2.12 8.98
N ARG A 301 -19.08 3.25 9.15
CA ARG A 301 -18.81 4.18 8.03
C ARG A 301 -18.14 3.49 6.86
N LYS A 302 -17.23 2.56 7.15
CA LYS A 302 -16.49 1.80 6.14
C LYS A 302 -17.41 0.88 5.33
N ASP A 303 -18.36 0.23 6.00
CA ASP A 303 -19.32 -0.67 5.35
C ASP A 303 -20.31 0.15 4.51
N ALA A 304 -20.78 1.28 5.03
CA ALA A 304 -21.65 2.20 4.30
C ALA A 304 -20.98 2.76 3.03
N GLU A 305 -19.71 3.17 3.11
CA GLU A 305 -18.93 3.62 1.96
C GLU A 305 -18.74 2.50 0.92
N ALA A 306 -18.46 1.28 1.36
CA ALA A 306 -18.33 0.11 0.48
C ALA A 306 -19.66 -0.22 -0.22
N MET A 307 -20.79 -0.16 0.49
CA MET A 307 -22.12 -0.42 -0.09
C MET A 307 -22.49 0.62 -1.15
N VAL A 308 -22.23 1.91 -0.91
CA VAL A 308 -22.46 2.98 -1.91
C VAL A 308 -21.64 2.75 -3.16
N LEU A 309 -20.36 2.37 -3.02
CA LEU A 309 -19.48 2.05 -4.15
C LEU A 309 -19.99 0.85 -4.95
N ASN A 310 -20.46 -0.20 -4.27
CA ASN A 310 -21.04 -1.40 -4.90
C ASN A 310 -22.34 -1.10 -5.65
N LEU A 311 -23.09 -0.08 -5.22
CA LEU A 311 -24.33 0.38 -5.85
C LEU A 311 -24.10 1.45 -6.94
N GLY A 312 -22.84 1.63 -7.41
CA GLY A 312 -22.48 2.53 -8.49
C GLY A 312 -22.35 4.00 -8.11
N GLY A 313 -22.33 4.33 -6.80
CA GLY A 313 -22.08 5.67 -6.29
C GLY A 313 -20.60 6.00 -6.14
N GLN A 314 -20.28 7.27 -5.94
CA GLN A 314 -18.95 7.78 -5.64
C GLN A 314 -18.92 8.39 -4.24
N ILE A 315 -17.86 8.13 -3.46
CA ILE A 315 -17.73 8.70 -2.12
C ILE A 315 -16.97 10.03 -2.16
N GLY A 316 -17.65 11.09 -1.73
CA GLY A 316 -17.06 12.42 -1.55
C GLY A 316 -16.58 12.65 -0.11
N GLN A 317 -15.39 13.20 0.05
CA GLN A 317 -14.86 13.56 1.38
C GLN A 317 -15.42 14.88 1.92
N GLN A 318 -15.94 15.75 1.06
CA GLN A 318 -16.45 17.09 1.42
C GLN A 318 -17.72 17.42 0.64
N VAL A 319 -18.64 18.13 1.30
CA VAL A 319 -19.84 18.67 0.64
C VAL A 319 -19.47 19.84 -0.26
N SER A 320 -19.83 19.76 -1.53
CA SER A 320 -19.58 20.77 -2.58
C SER A 320 -20.78 20.87 -3.53
N LYS A 321 -20.73 21.78 -4.49
CA LYS A 321 -21.75 21.88 -5.55
C LYS A 321 -21.86 20.63 -6.43
N LYS A 322 -20.86 19.74 -6.39
CA LYS A 322 -20.84 18.45 -7.10
C LYS A 322 -21.37 17.28 -6.26
N THR A 323 -21.81 17.54 -5.04
CA THR A 323 -22.37 16.53 -4.15
C THR A 323 -23.85 16.36 -4.44
N ASP A 324 -24.27 15.14 -4.74
CA ASP A 324 -25.68 14.82 -5.02
C ASP A 324 -26.44 14.42 -3.75
N ILE A 325 -25.81 13.61 -2.89
CA ILE A 325 -26.45 13.04 -1.71
C ILE A 325 -25.57 13.31 -0.49
N VAL A 326 -26.20 13.75 0.61
CA VAL A 326 -25.53 13.85 1.92
C VAL A 326 -26.27 13.01 2.93
N VAL A 327 -25.60 11.99 3.47
CA VAL A 327 -26.12 11.13 4.53
C VAL A 327 -25.72 11.71 5.88
N VAL A 328 -26.71 11.96 6.73
CA VAL A 328 -26.54 12.63 8.02
C VAL A 328 -26.88 11.65 9.13
N GLY A 329 -25.85 11.16 9.83
CA GLY A 329 -26.00 10.36 11.04
C GLY A 329 -26.05 11.23 12.30
N GLU A 330 -26.01 10.58 13.48
CA GLU A 330 -25.99 11.26 14.77
C GLU A 330 -24.76 12.15 14.94
N SER A 331 -24.92 13.24 15.70
CA SER A 331 -23.84 14.20 15.96
C SER A 331 -23.19 14.78 14.69
N ALA A 332 -23.96 14.90 13.62
CA ALA A 332 -23.50 15.47 12.35
C ALA A 332 -23.08 16.94 12.52
N GLY A 333 -21.82 17.22 12.18
CA GLY A 333 -21.17 18.53 12.35
C GLY A 333 -21.40 19.51 11.19
N SER A 334 -20.38 20.30 10.91
CA SER A 334 -20.39 21.39 9.90
C SER A 334 -20.77 20.96 8.48
N LYS A 335 -20.58 19.69 8.10
CA LYS A 335 -20.92 19.17 6.76
C LYS A 335 -22.44 19.13 6.54
N ALA A 336 -23.21 18.76 7.57
CA ALA A 336 -24.68 18.77 7.49
C ALA A 336 -25.23 20.21 7.33
N LYS A 337 -24.70 21.17 8.10
CA LYS A 337 -25.07 22.59 7.97
C LYS A 337 -24.69 23.13 6.57
N LYS A 338 -23.54 22.74 6.05
CA LYS A 338 -23.09 23.15 4.70
C LYS A 338 -23.99 22.57 3.61
N ALA A 339 -24.44 21.31 3.76
CA ALA A 339 -25.38 20.68 2.84
C ALA A 339 -26.72 21.44 2.81
N ALA A 340 -27.27 21.75 3.97
CA ALA A 340 -28.52 22.53 4.11
C ALA A 340 -28.40 23.93 3.49
N ASN A 341 -27.25 24.62 3.70
CA ASN A 341 -27.01 25.94 3.11
C ASN A 341 -26.90 25.90 1.56
N LEU A 342 -26.26 24.88 1.02
CA LEU A 342 -26.15 24.70 -0.44
C LEU A 342 -27.50 24.32 -1.04
N GLN A 343 -28.29 23.49 -0.37
CA GLN A 343 -29.65 23.15 -0.79
C GLN A 343 -30.54 24.38 -0.78
N ALA A 344 -30.50 25.22 0.26
CA ALA A 344 -31.22 26.50 0.33
C ALA A 344 -30.78 27.50 -0.74
N ALA A 345 -29.51 27.40 -1.21
CA ALA A 345 -28.96 28.19 -2.31
C ALA A 345 -29.30 27.62 -3.72
N GLY A 346 -30.21 26.63 -3.81
CA GLY A 346 -30.69 26.08 -5.07
C GLY A 346 -29.79 24.97 -5.70
N VAL A 347 -28.77 24.46 -4.98
CA VAL A 347 -28.00 23.32 -5.45
C VAL A 347 -28.83 22.02 -5.22
N PRO A 348 -28.97 21.12 -6.20
CA PRO A 348 -29.83 19.94 -6.12
C PRO A 348 -29.21 18.82 -5.23
N ILE A 349 -28.93 19.16 -3.97
CA ILE A 349 -28.41 18.20 -2.98
C ILE A 349 -29.58 17.53 -2.26
N VAL A 350 -29.58 16.22 -2.21
CA VAL A 350 -30.55 15.45 -1.41
C VAL A 350 -29.91 15.10 -0.06
N ILE A 351 -30.62 15.39 1.03
CA ILE A 351 -30.16 15.06 2.38
C ILE A 351 -30.97 13.87 2.88
N TRP A 352 -30.28 12.80 3.26
CA TRP A 352 -30.90 11.62 3.88
C TRP A 352 -30.43 11.48 5.33
N ASP A 353 -31.32 11.04 6.18
CA ASP A 353 -30.98 10.52 7.49
C ASP A 353 -30.51 9.05 7.41
N ASP A 354 -30.04 8.50 8.53
CA ASP A 354 -29.54 7.11 8.60
C ASP A 354 -30.62 6.09 8.24
N ALA A 355 -31.87 6.29 8.65
CA ALA A 355 -32.98 5.39 8.36
C ALA A 355 -33.31 5.36 6.87
N MET A 356 -33.41 6.52 6.23
CA MET A 356 -33.68 6.66 4.80
C MET A 356 -32.49 6.07 3.97
N PHE A 357 -31.27 6.31 4.41
CA PHE A 357 -30.07 5.73 3.76
C PHE A 357 -30.13 4.21 3.78
N CYS A 358 -30.39 3.59 4.94
CA CYS A 358 -30.52 2.13 5.05
C CYS A 358 -31.66 1.57 4.18
N GLN A 359 -32.80 2.26 4.11
CA GLN A 359 -33.89 1.88 3.24
C GLN A 359 -33.52 1.92 1.74
N LYS A 360 -32.65 2.86 1.35
CA LYS A 360 -32.18 2.99 -0.04
C LYS A 360 -31.06 2.02 -0.41
N LEU A 361 -30.33 1.48 0.58
CA LEU A 361 -29.34 0.42 0.39
C LEU A 361 -29.98 -0.95 0.10
N THR A 362 -31.23 -1.18 0.54
CA THR A 362 -31.93 -2.47 0.44
C THR A 362 -32.88 -2.56 -0.77
N ARG A 363 -32.98 -1.54 -1.58
CA ARG A 363 -33.75 -1.48 -2.82
C ARG A 363 -32.81 -1.50 -4.02
#